data_b248f6387c1141cd7c38693492cfb1e4
#
_entry.id   b248f6387c1141cd7c38693492cfb1e4
#
_cell.length_a   1.000
_cell.length_b   1.000
_cell.length_c   1.000
_cell.angle_alpha   90.00
_cell.angle_beta   90.00
_cell.angle_gamma   90.00
#
_symmetry.space_group_name_H-M   'P 1'
#
loop_
_entity.id
_entity.type
_entity.pdbx_description
1 polymer ?
#
loop_
_entity_poly.entity_id
_entity_poly.type
_entity_poly.pdbx_seq_one_letter_code
_entity_poly.pdbx_strand_id
1 'polypeptide(L)'
;MSEPIASPDRRILPEEMRWPVALAERYTQRGYWQPETLGQLILQWRQYGDRTALIEPGRSWSYHQLINQACRFAGELRRRGMQSGETVVIQLPNGADFVVALFAAILNGAVPVLMLPAHRQREILHVLELAQARWFMSDAEQAGIEAQSLRAKAPDCHYLLSTAEQRFAASQAPAMEELSPGDAPQHIALLLLSGGTTGLPKLIPRTHADYHYNFRASAALCHVQPDDRYLAVLSMAHNFPLACPGILGIFSRGGCVVVPATVAAEDAFDAIHQHRVTLTALVPSLATLWLEAAEWEQPDLSSLRLVQVGGARLGADAARQLLARWGCQLQQVFGMAEGLLNYTRLDDSPELITTTQGRPLCDDDEIRVVDEQGLPVISGQAGELLVRGPYTIRGYYRAPEHNRRAFAAGGFYRSGDRVRQLPGGELLVEGRTRDTINRHGESVAADEIEECLRAHPLVRDVTVLAETLAEQQEAIHAVVIAHSPLTLAEMRSFLEQQQVAPFKWPDRLTLVDAFPLTPIGKINKQALAARLAV
;
A
#
# COMPACT_ATOMS: atom_id res chain seq x y z
N MET A 1 17.10 -21.63 37.01
CA MET A 1 16.41 -20.50 36.32
C MET A 1 17.11 -20.37 34.99
N SER A 2 16.46 -20.86 33.91
CA SER A 2 16.94 -20.68 32.56
C SER A 2 16.75 -19.19 32.20
N GLU A 3 17.81 -18.53 31.76
CA GLU A 3 17.72 -17.20 31.18
C GLU A 3 16.63 -17.19 30.09
N PRO A 4 15.77 -16.18 30.05
CA PRO A 4 14.80 -16.07 28.95
C PRO A 4 15.60 -15.97 27.65
N ILE A 5 15.37 -16.89 26.73
CA ILE A 5 15.90 -16.84 25.37
C ILE A 5 15.42 -15.51 24.80
N ALA A 6 16.34 -14.58 24.58
CA ALA A 6 16.03 -13.29 23.98
C ALA A 6 15.28 -13.53 22.67
N SER A 7 14.10 -12.94 22.54
CA SER A 7 13.34 -12.98 21.28
C SER A 7 14.25 -12.50 20.14
N PRO A 8 14.31 -13.21 19.01
CA PRO A 8 15.17 -12.78 17.91
C PRO A 8 14.80 -11.35 17.47
N ASP A 9 15.82 -10.53 17.28
CA ASP A 9 15.63 -9.13 16.84
C ASP A 9 14.98 -9.12 15.46
N ARG A 10 13.72 -8.69 15.40
CA ARG A 10 12.89 -8.71 14.19
C ARG A 10 13.24 -7.63 13.19
N ARG A 11 14.15 -6.72 13.53
CA ARG A 11 14.70 -5.72 12.60
C ARG A 11 15.69 -6.34 11.61
N ILE A 12 16.28 -7.48 11.94
CA ILE A 12 17.32 -8.08 11.12
C ILE A 12 16.70 -8.92 10.01
N LEU A 13 17.02 -8.57 8.74
CA LEU A 13 16.65 -9.40 7.60
C LEU A 13 17.32 -10.78 7.69
N PRO A 14 16.59 -11.88 7.47
CA PRO A 14 17.18 -13.20 7.23
C PRO A 14 18.26 -13.14 6.16
N GLU A 15 19.30 -13.98 6.28
CA GLU A 15 20.47 -13.93 5.40
C GLU A 15 20.08 -14.06 3.91
N GLU A 16 19.15 -14.95 3.59
CA GLU A 16 18.65 -15.19 2.24
C GLU A 16 17.87 -14.01 1.64
N MET A 17 17.44 -13.07 2.48
CA MET A 17 16.72 -11.86 2.08
C MET A 17 17.62 -10.61 1.98
N ARG A 18 18.90 -10.74 2.35
CA ARG A 18 19.84 -9.63 2.23
C ARG A 18 20.31 -9.46 0.81
N TRP A 19 20.65 -8.22 0.45
CA TRP A 19 21.30 -7.98 -0.84
C TRP A 19 22.71 -8.56 -0.82
N PRO A 20 23.17 -9.15 -1.95
CA PRO A 20 24.58 -9.51 -2.11
C PRO A 20 25.49 -8.31 -1.83
N VAL A 21 26.62 -8.56 -1.18
CA VAL A 21 27.56 -7.51 -0.75
C VAL A 21 27.90 -6.55 -1.90
N ALA A 22 28.21 -7.07 -3.10
CA ALA A 22 28.54 -6.26 -4.26
C ALA A 22 27.39 -5.31 -4.70
N LEU A 23 26.11 -5.73 -4.56
CA LEU A 23 24.97 -4.86 -4.85
C LEU A 23 24.79 -3.82 -3.75
N ALA A 24 24.92 -4.20 -2.49
CA ALA A 24 24.80 -3.29 -1.35
C ALA A 24 25.89 -2.19 -1.41
N GLU A 25 27.13 -2.55 -1.71
CA GLU A 25 28.25 -1.62 -1.92
C GLU A 25 27.96 -0.68 -3.09
N ARG A 26 27.50 -1.21 -4.23
CA ARG A 26 27.14 -0.42 -5.41
C ARG A 26 26.04 0.60 -5.06
N TYR A 27 24.97 0.19 -4.39
CA TYR A 27 23.86 1.08 -4.05
C TYR A 27 24.26 2.18 -3.06
N THR A 28 25.18 1.85 -2.13
CA THR A 28 25.78 2.84 -1.22
C THR A 28 26.71 3.82 -1.98
N GLN A 29 27.59 3.33 -2.85
CA GLN A 29 28.50 4.16 -3.65
C GLN A 29 27.75 5.08 -4.62
N ARG A 30 26.62 4.63 -5.17
CA ARG A 30 25.71 5.44 -5.99
C ARG A 30 24.91 6.47 -5.19
N GLY A 31 24.99 6.43 -3.84
CA GLY A 31 24.26 7.34 -2.97
C GLY A 31 22.76 7.04 -2.89
N TYR A 32 22.33 5.87 -3.34
CA TYR A 32 20.95 5.44 -3.16
C TYR A 32 20.69 5.17 -1.69
N TRP A 33 21.50 4.37 -1.06
CA TRP A 33 21.45 4.08 0.36
C TRP A 33 22.28 5.08 1.17
N GLN A 34 21.62 5.73 2.10
CA GLN A 34 22.20 6.70 3.02
C GLN A 34 22.37 6.07 4.40
N PRO A 35 23.28 6.58 5.23
CA PRO A 35 23.56 6.01 6.55
C PRO A 35 22.46 6.29 7.59
N GLU A 36 21.57 7.26 7.34
CA GLU A 36 20.54 7.65 8.29
C GLU A 36 19.41 6.63 8.35
N THR A 37 18.96 6.32 9.56
CA THR A 37 17.72 5.58 9.80
C THR A 37 16.50 6.51 9.71
N LEU A 38 15.31 5.94 9.51
CA LEU A 38 14.07 6.74 9.49
C LEU A 38 13.84 7.47 10.81
N GLY A 39 14.24 6.88 11.95
CA GLY A 39 14.15 7.55 13.24
C GLY A 39 15.00 8.82 13.30
N GLN A 40 16.23 8.76 12.78
CA GLN A 40 17.11 9.95 12.69
C GLN A 40 16.51 11.00 11.77
N LEU A 41 15.96 10.61 10.61
CA LEU A 41 15.32 11.52 9.67
C LEU A 41 14.11 12.22 10.30
N ILE A 42 13.23 11.46 11.00
CA ILE A 42 12.07 12.05 11.70
C ILE A 42 12.52 13.13 12.68
N LEU A 43 13.59 12.89 13.45
CA LEU A 43 14.12 13.90 14.37
C LEU A 43 14.74 15.08 13.63
N GLN A 44 15.42 14.87 12.50
CA GLN A 44 15.98 15.94 11.68
C GLN A 44 14.88 16.87 11.11
N TRP A 45 13.68 16.35 10.81
CA TRP A 45 12.58 17.19 10.31
C TRP A 45 12.11 18.25 11.30
N ARG A 46 12.50 18.19 12.58
CA ARG A 46 12.33 19.32 13.54
C ARG A 46 12.96 20.62 13.05
N GLN A 47 13.96 20.57 12.16
CA GLN A 47 14.56 21.77 11.56
C GLN A 47 13.55 22.67 10.85
N TYR A 48 12.40 22.11 10.42
CA TYR A 48 11.33 22.87 9.78
C TYR A 48 10.50 23.69 10.78
N GLY A 49 10.71 23.52 12.08
CA GLY A 49 10.22 24.41 13.14
C GLY A 49 8.70 24.48 13.20
N ASP A 50 8.21 25.72 13.16
CA ASP A 50 6.77 26.00 13.25
C ASP A 50 6.04 25.98 11.89
N ARG A 51 6.70 25.58 10.81
CA ARG A 51 6.00 25.31 9.54
C ARG A 51 4.92 24.25 9.78
N THR A 52 3.77 24.44 9.13
CA THR A 52 2.67 23.47 9.19
C THR A 52 3.09 22.16 8.52
N ALA A 53 3.07 21.08 9.28
CA ALA A 53 3.36 19.73 8.80
C ALA A 53 2.10 18.96 8.40
N LEU A 54 1.03 19.08 9.18
CA LEU A 54 -0.21 18.33 8.99
C LEU A 54 -1.42 19.22 9.30
N ILE A 55 -2.43 19.13 8.44
CA ILE A 55 -3.77 19.71 8.66
C ILE A 55 -4.77 18.56 8.64
N GLU A 56 -5.59 18.48 9.67
CA GLU A 56 -6.73 17.56 9.76
C GLU A 56 -7.98 18.34 10.19
N PRO A 57 -9.20 17.81 10.06
CA PRO A 57 -10.42 18.50 10.44
C PRO A 57 -10.33 19.12 11.85
N GLY A 58 -10.50 20.43 11.91
CA GLY A 58 -10.47 21.19 13.16
C GLY A 58 -9.10 21.42 13.78
N ARG A 59 -7.99 20.92 13.19
CA ARG A 59 -6.66 21.07 13.78
C ARG A 59 -5.53 21.13 12.76
N SER A 60 -4.51 21.93 13.06
CA SER A 60 -3.24 21.96 12.36
C SER A 60 -2.08 21.68 13.32
N TRP A 61 -1.02 21.10 12.78
CA TRP A 61 0.18 20.69 13.50
C TRP A 61 1.42 21.27 12.83
N SER A 62 2.27 21.94 13.60
CA SER A 62 3.61 22.27 13.11
C SER A 62 4.52 21.03 13.19
N TYR A 63 5.67 21.09 12.50
CA TYR A 63 6.70 20.04 12.60
C TYR A 63 7.14 19.83 14.05
N HIS A 64 7.39 20.93 14.80
CA HIS A 64 7.71 20.84 16.21
C HIS A 64 6.62 20.13 17.02
N GLN A 65 5.36 20.50 16.83
CA GLN A 65 4.26 19.88 17.55
C GLN A 65 4.12 18.40 17.23
N LEU A 66 4.09 18.05 15.92
CA LEU A 66 3.87 16.68 15.47
C LEU A 66 4.99 15.73 15.93
N ILE A 67 6.26 16.14 15.75
CA ILE A 67 7.40 15.32 16.15
C ILE A 67 7.53 15.24 17.67
N ASN A 68 7.26 16.32 18.41
CA ASN A 68 7.25 16.27 19.86
C ASN A 68 6.17 15.33 20.40
N GLN A 69 5.00 15.28 19.76
CA GLN A 69 3.97 14.30 20.13
C GLN A 69 4.40 12.87 19.82
N ALA A 70 5.05 12.63 18.70
CA ALA A 70 5.63 11.32 18.39
C ALA A 70 6.66 10.90 19.47
N CYS A 71 7.53 11.82 19.90
CA CYS A 71 8.49 11.53 20.98
C CYS A 71 7.81 11.29 22.34
N ARG A 72 6.73 12.03 22.66
CA ARG A 72 5.95 11.79 23.88
C ARG A 72 5.27 10.42 23.85
N PHE A 73 4.65 10.09 22.74
CA PHE A 73 3.99 8.79 22.58
C PHE A 73 5.01 7.65 22.57
N ALA A 74 6.19 7.84 21.95
CA ALA A 74 7.29 6.88 22.04
C ALA A 74 7.74 6.65 23.49
N GLY A 75 7.87 7.71 24.29
CA GLY A 75 8.16 7.62 25.72
C GLY A 75 7.06 6.88 26.50
N GLU A 76 5.80 7.05 26.13
CA GLU A 76 4.68 6.29 26.70
C GLU A 76 4.76 4.81 26.37
N LEU A 77 4.99 4.46 25.10
CA LEU A 77 5.12 3.07 24.64
C LEU A 77 6.27 2.35 25.37
N ARG A 78 7.41 3.02 25.53
CA ARG A 78 8.56 2.47 26.27
C ARG A 78 8.22 2.22 27.73
N ARG A 79 7.52 3.14 28.41
CA ARG A 79 7.08 2.92 29.81
C ARG A 79 6.03 1.82 29.93
N ARG A 80 5.22 1.59 28.91
CA ARG A 80 4.29 0.45 28.84
C ARG A 80 4.99 -0.88 28.54
N GLY A 81 6.31 -0.86 28.32
CA GLY A 81 7.16 -2.04 28.15
C GLY A 81 7.48 -2.40 26.71
N MET A 82 7.16 -1.54 25.71
CA MET A 82 7.58 -1.79 24.32
C MET A 82 9.11 -1.80 24.22
N GLN A 83 9.62 -2.88 23.63
CA GLN A 83 11.05 -3.08 23.43
C GLN A 83 11.44 -2.79 21.97
N SER A 84 12.69 -2.39 21.77
CA SER A 84 13.29 -2.31 20.44
C SER A 84 13.29 -3.68 19.76
N GLY A 85 13.01 -3.73 18.47
CA GLY A 85 12.89 -4.98 17.69
C GLY A 85 11.53 -5.68 17.80
N GLU A 86 10.61 -5.22 18.65
CA GLU A 86 9.23 -5.76 18.66
C GLU A 86 8.44 -5.26 17.47
N THR A 87 7.46 -6.03 17.03
CA THR A 87 6.51 -5.64 15.99
C THR A 87 5.24 -5.06 16.59
N VAL A 88 4.73 -4.02 15.96
CA VAL A 88 3.47 -3.35 16.31
C VAL A 88 2.59 -3.20 15.08
N VAL A 89 1.38 -3.74 15.14
CA VAL A 89 0.39 -3.55 14.08
C VAL A 89 -0.31 -2.23 14.30
N ILE A 90 -0.36 -1.40 13.25
CA ILE A 90 -1.01 -0.08 13.25
C ILE A 90 -2.15 -0.11 12.22
N GLN A 91 -3.38 0.03 12.71
CA GLN A 91 -4.61 0.12 11.92
C GLN A 91 -5.37 1.38 12.34
N LEU A 92 -5.05 2.48 11.71
CA LEU A 92 -5.61 3.80 12.02
C LEU A 92 -6.09 4.51 10.75
N PRO A 93 -7.13 5.32 10.83
CA PRO A 93 -7.50 6.21 9.74
C PRO A 93 -6.40 7.27 9.50
N ASN A 94 -6.47 7.95 8.35
CA ASN A 94 -5.61 9.08 8.06
C ASN A 94 -5.75 10.16 9.13
N GLY A 95 -4.64 10.72 9.58
CA GLY A 95 -4.63 11.78 10.58
C GLY A 95 -3.36 11.81 11.44
N ALA A 96 -3.36 12.70 12.41
CA ALA A 96 -2.22 12.86 13.31
C ALA A 96 -1.93 11.62 14.15
N ASP A 97 -2.96 10.86 14.56
CA ASP A 97 -2.77 9.64 15.34
C ASP A 97 -2.01 8.56 14.55
N PHE A 98 -2.29 8.43 13.23
CA PHE A 98 -1.54 7.52 12.37
C PHE A 98 -0.06 7.94 12.28
N VAL A 99 0.20 9.22 12.01
CA VAL A 99 1.58 9.74 11.86
C VAL A 99 2.34 9.61 13.17
N VAL A 100 1.72 9.98 14.29
CA VAL A 100 2.32 9.90 15.62
C VAL A 100 2.59 8.44 16.02
N ALA A 101 1.66 7.52 15.77
CA ALA A 101 1.84 6.10 16.06
C ALA A 101 3.00 5.49 15.24
N LEU A 102 3.02 5.78 13.93
CA LEU A 102 4.08 5.33 13.02
C LEU A 102 5.46 5.86 13.47
N PHE A 103 5.56 7.16 13.70
CA PHE A 103 6.82 7.79 14.11
C PHE A 103 7.27 7.30 15.50
N ALA A 104 6.35 7.19 16.45
CA ALA A 104 6.66 6.70 17.79
C ALA A 104 7.17 5.26 17.78
N ALA A 105 6.60 4.38 16.95
CA ALA A 105 7.07 3.02 16.78
C ALA A 105 8.51 3.00 16.23
N ILE A 106 8.77 3.75 15.16
CA ILE A 106 10.10 3.85 14.54
C ILE A 106 11.13 4.44 15.53
N LEU A 107 10.77 5.50 16.25
CA LEU A 107 11.64 6.11 17.26
C LEU A 107 12.01 5.15 18.40
N ASN A 108 11.12 4.23 18.75
CA ASN A 108 11.39 3.17 19.72
C ASN A 108 12.23 2.00 19.15
N GLY A 109 12.58 2.02 17.86
CA GLY A 109 13.20 0.88 17.19
C GLY A 109 12.28 -0.33 17.07
N ALA A 110 10.97 -0.15 17.21
CA ALA A 110 9.97 -1.15 16.92
C ALA A 110 9.69 -1.20 15.40
N VAL A 111 9.15 -2.32 14.93
CA VAL A 111 8.82 -2.53 13.51
C VAL A 111 7.32 -2.38 13.32
N PRO A 112 6.83 -1.24 12.82
CA PRO A 112 5.42 -1.08 12.51
C PRO A 112 5.00 -1.94 11.31
N VAL A 113 3.83 -2.57 11.44
CA VAL A 113 3.11 -3.30 10.39
C VAL A 113 1.88 -2.47 10.04
N LEU A 114 1.81 -1.95 8.83
CA LEU A 114 0.75 -1.02 8.45
C LEU A 114 -0.43 -1.76 7.85
N MET A 115 -1.59 -1.63 8.47
CA MET A 115 -2.84 -2.24 8.02
C MET A 115 -3.84 -1.18 7.56
N LEU A 116 -4.58 -1.51 6.51
CA LEU A 116 -5.69 -0.68 6.06
C LEU A 116 -6.81 -0.66 7.11
N PRO A 117 -7.47 0.48 7.32
CA PRO A 117 -8.67 0.57 8.15
C PRO A 117 -9.76 -0.44 7.77
N ALA A 118 -9.88 -0.77 6.48
CA ALA A 118 -10.87 -1.70 5.96
C ALA A 118 -10.62 -3.18 6.29
N HIS A 119 -9.43 -3.56 6.77
CA HIS A 119 -9.16 -4.93 7.20
C HIS A 119 -9.99 -5.30 8.43
N ARG A 120 -10.47 -6.56 8.46
CA ARG A 120 -11.33 -7.09 9.51
C ARG A 120 -10.59 -8.13 10.37
N GLN A 121 -11.30 -8.73 11.28
CA GLN A 121 -10.72 -9.66 12.27
C GLN A 121 -9.89 -10.78 11.64
N ARG A 122 -10.32 -11.33 10.50
CA ARG A 122 -9.60 -12.41 9.81
C ARG A 122 -8.19 -11.98 9.42
N GLU A 123 -8.07 -10.85 8.75
CA GLU A 123 -6.79 -10.31 8.31
C GLU A 123 -5.95 -9.84 9.50
N ILE A 124 -6.58 -9.22 10.49
CA ILE A 124 -5.88 -8.74 11.70
C ILE A 124 -5.23 -9.91 12.44
N LEU A 125 -5.97 -10.97 12.73
CA LEU A 125 -5.43 -12.14 13.44
C LEU A 125 -4.29 -12.79 12.66
N HIS A 126 -4.46 -12.95 11.35
CA HIS A 126 -3.40 -13.48 10.49
C HIS A 126 -2.12 -12.62 10.55
N VAL A 127 -2.25 -11.31 10.46
CA VAL A 127 -1.10 -10.39 10.49
C VAL A 127 -0.45 -10.37 11.89
N LEU A 128 -1.23 -10.38 12.97
CA LEU A 128 -0.70 -10.48 14.33
C LEU A 128 0.13 -11.74 14.53
N GLU A 129 -0.36 -12.88 14.04
CA GLU A 129 0.35 -14.16 14.12
C GLU A 129 1.59 -14.17 13.23
N LEU A 130 1.45 -13.80 11.96
CA LEU A 130 2.56 -13.80 10.99
C LEU A 130 3.69 -12.86 11.40
N ALA A 131 3.36 -11.66 11.87
CA ALA A 131 4.31 -10.69 12.39
C ALA A 131 4.81 -11.03 13.80
N GLN A 132 4.17 -11.98 14.50
CA GLN A 132 4.34 -12.20 15.95
C GLN A 132 4.23 -10.87 16.71
N ALA A 133 3.24 -10.08 16.37
CA ALA A 133 3.09 -8.75 16.93
C ALA A 133 2.63 -8.83 18.39
N ARG A 134 3.31 -8.10 19.25
CA ARG A 134 2.94 -7.96 20.66
C ARG A 134 2.09 -6.73 20.94
N TRP A 135 1.94 -5.85 19.94
CA TRP A 135 1.25 -4.59 20.06
C TRP A 135 0.28 -4.40 18.89
N PHE A 136 -0.92 -3.93 19.20
CA PHE A 136 -1.93 -3.54 18.22
C PHE A 136 -2.46 -2.16 18.56
N MET A 137 -2.34 -1.22 17.63
CA MET A 137 -2.83 0.15 17.73
C MET A 137 -3.95 0.36 16.75
N SER A 138 -5.11 0.82 17.24
CA SER A 138 -6.27 1.09 16.40
C SER A 138 -7.10 2.26 16.96
N ASP A 139 -8.08 2.68 16.19
CA ASP A 139 -9.10 3.60 16.64
C ASP A 139 -10.23 2.84 17.34
N ALA A 140 -10.72 3.38 18.46
CA ALA A 140 -11.74 2.70 19.29
C ALA A 140 -13.11 2.60 18.60
N GLU A 141 -13.46 3.57 17.75
CA GLU A 141 -14.71 3.55 16.99
C GLU A 141 -14.64 2.48 15.89
N GLN A 142 -13.49 2.38 15.22
CA GLN A 142 -13.24 1.40 14.17
C GLN A 142 -13.09 -0.03 14.72
N ALA A 143 -12.38 -0.18 15.85
CA ALA A 143 -12.18 -1.47 16.49
C ALA A 143 -13.46 -2.05 17.10
N GLY A 144 -14.39 -1.21 17.56
CA GLY A 144 -15.73 -1.54 18.03
C GLY A 144 -15.87 -2.89 18.76
N ILE A 145 -16.87 -3.67 18.37
CA ILE A 145 -17.14 -5.02 18.88
C ILE A 145 -15.99 -6.00 18.60
N GLU A 146 -15.21 -5.75 17.54
CA GLU A 146 -14.07 -6.60 17.14
C GLU A 146 -12.95 -6.58 18.18
N ALA A 147 -12.72 -5.46 18.87
CA ALA A 147 -11.64 -5.35 19.88
C ALA A 147 -11.77 -6.37 21.02
N GLN A 148 -12.99 -6.66 21.47
CA GLN A 148 -13.22 -7.66 22.51
C GLN A 148 -12.94 -9.08 21.99
N SER A 149 -13.38 -9.39 20.77
CA SER A 149 -13.15 -10.68 20.14
C SER A 149 -11.67 -10.88 19.81
N LEU A 150 -10.98 -9.83 19.35
CA LEU A 150 -9.54 -9.87 19.11
C LEU A 150 -8.75 -10.16 20.39
N ARG A 151 -9.07 -9.50 21.51
CA ARG A 151 -8.44 -9.74 22.81
C ARG A 151 -8.62 -11.19 23.28
N ALA A 152 -9.78 -11.79 23.02
CA ALA A 152 -10.03 -13.19 23.37
C ALA A 152 -9.18 -14.17 22.53
N LYS A 153 -8.92 -13.85 21.25
CA LYS A 153 -8.18 -14.72 20.31
C LYS A 153 -6.67 -14.48 20.30
N ALA A 154 -6.20 -13.29 20.69
CA ALA A 154 -4.80 -12.95 20.82
C ALA A 154 -4.53 -12.28 22.18
N PRO A 155 -4.64 -13.04 23.29
CA PRO A 155 -4.58 -12.50 24.66
C PRO A 155 -3.21 -11.93 25.04
N ASP A 156 -2.13 -12.38 24.40
CA ASP A 156 -0.76 -11.93 24.67
C ASP A 156 -0.41 -10.60 23.96
N CYS A 157 -1.33 -10.06 23.15
CA CYS A 157 -1.17 -8.80 22.46
C CYS A 157 -1.62 -7.62 23.34
N HIS A 158 -0.82 -6.57 23.40
CA HIS A 158 -1.16 -5.29 24.03
C HIS A 158 -1.98 -4.43 23.10
N TYR A 159 -3.23 -4.16 23.44
CA TYR A 159 -4.16 -3.35 22.64
C TYR A 159 -4.16 -1.91 23.12
N LEU A 160 -3.80 -0.98 22.22
CA LEU A 160 -3.88 0.45 22.42
C LEU A 160 -4.94 1.01 21.47
N LEU A 161 -5.97 1.63 22.04
CA LEU A 161 -7.06 2.21 21.27
C LEU A 161 -7.06 3.72 21.44
N SER A 162 -6.97 4.45 20.33
CA SER A 162 -7.20 5.89 20.32
C SER A 162 -8.68 6.18 20.47
N THR A 163 -9.04 7.13 21.33
CA THR A 163 -10.41 7.62 21.52
C THR A 163 -10.44 9.12 21.37
N ALA A 164 -11.63 9.72 21.30
CA ALA A 164 -11.79 11.17 21.28
C ALA A 164 -11.13 11.86 22.50
N GLU A 165 -11.14 11.18 23.68
CA GLU A 165 -10.56 11.70 24.92
C GLU A 165 -9.07 11.33 25.09
N GLN A 166 -8.61 10.22 24.45
CA GLN A 166 -7.26 9.69 24.59
C GLN A 166 -6.64 9.43 23.23
N ARG A 167 -6.39 10.49 22.47
CA ARG A 167 -5.68 10.42 21.18
C ARG A 167 -4.19 10.14 21.40
N PHE A 168 -3.58 9.34 20.52
CA PHE A 168 -2.12 9.10 20.51
C PHE A 168 -1.37 10.41 20.28
N ALA A 169 -1.90 11.26 19.43
CA ALA A 169 -1.38 12.59 19.18
C ALA A 169 -1.63 13.62 20.32
N ALA A 170 -2.16 13.19 21.46
CA ALA A 170 -2.38 14.02 22.65
C ALA A 170 -1.70 13.45 23.90
N SER A 171 -0.73 12.54 23.77
CA SER A 171 0.00 11.96 24.88
C SER A 171 0.67 13.05 25.74
N GLN A 172 0.47 12.98 27.05
CA GLN A 172 1.08 13.87 28.05
C GLN A 172 2.36 13.30 28.68
N ALA A 173 2.79 12.15 28.18
CA ALA A 173 3.98 11.49 28.68
C ALA A 173 5.26 12.35 28.51
N PRO A 174 6.29 12.19 29.36
CA PRO A 174 7.61 12.75 29.07
C PRO A 174 8.11 12.27 27.72
N ALA A 175 8.64 13.20 26.92
CA ALA A 175 9.18 12.88 25.61
C ALA A 175 10.40 11.96 25.74
N MET A 176 10.57 11.09 24.75
CA MET A 176 11.78 10.33 24.60
C MET A 176 12.89 11.25 24.09
N GLU A 177 14.03 11.26 24.77
CA GLU A 177 15.16 12.14 24.44
C GLU A 177 16.16 11.47 23.48
N GLU A 178 16.26 10.15 23.54
CA GLU A 178 17.22 9.38 22.75
C GLU A 178 16.53 8.27 21.94
N LEU A 179 17.04 8.01 20.73
CA LEU A 179 16.62 6.88 19.91
C LEU A 179 16.95 5.56 20.59
N SER A 180 16.20 4.52 20.27
CA SER A 180 16.56 3.16 20.70
C SER A 180 17.92 2.77 20.11
N PRO A 181 18.80 2.16 20.91
CA PRO A 181 20.11 1.75 20.41
C PRO A 181 19.99 0.58 19.41
N GLY A 182 20.95 0.51 18.50
CA GLY A 182 21.16 -0.65 17.64
C GLY A 182 20.40 -0.63 16.30
N ASP A 183 19.75 0.45 15.91
CA ASP A 183 19.23 0.57 14.53
C ASP A 183 20.36 0.78 13.53
N ALA A 184 20.25 0.07 12.40
CA ALA A 184 21.13 0.21 11.25
C ALA A 184 20.34 0.45 9.96
N PRO A 185 20.90 1.13 8.94
CA PRO A 185 20.21 1.42 7.70
C PRO A 185 19.62 0.19 7.00
N GLN A 186 20.25 -0.99 7.15
CA GLN A 186 19.81 -2.25 6.56
C GLN A 186 18.79 -3.01 7.42
N HIS A 187 18.48 -2.53 8.64
CA HIS A 187 17.42 -3.12 9.45
C HIS A 187 16.04 -2.81 8.86
N ILE A 188 15.09 -3.70 9.12
CA ILE A 188 13.69 -3.48 8.76
C ILE A 188 13.15 -2.26 9.51
N ALA A 189 12.72 -1.26 8.77
CA ALA A 189 12.12 -0.05 9.30
C ALA A 189 10.62 -0.20 9.52
N LEU A 190 9.97 -0.93 8.60
CA LEU A 190 8.52 -1.21 8.64
C LEU A 190 8.17 -2.41 7.76
N LEU A 191 6.99 -2.95 7.98
CA LEU A 191 6.40 -4.02 7.19
C LEU A 191 5.12 -3.48 6.52
N LEU A 192 5.07 -3.55 5.20
CA LEU A 192 3.87 -3.30 4.43
C LEU A 192 3.13 -4.61 4.18
N LEU A 193 1.88 -4.51 3.77
CA LEU A 193 1.09 -5.67 3.39
C LEU A 193 1.03 -5.79 1.87
N SER A 194 1.24 -7.01 1.36
CA SER A 194 0.94 -7.29 -0.04
C SER A 194 -0.57 -7.35 -0.24
N GLY A 195 -1.03 -6.93 -1.41
CA GLY A 195 -2.42 -7.10 -1.83
C GLY A 195 -2.77 -8.56 -2.18
N GLY A 196 -2.32 -9.52 -1.41
CA GLY A 196 -2.68 -10.94 -1.44
C GLY A 196 -3.02 -11.57 -2.81
N THR A 197 -2.04 -11.81 -3.67
CA THR A 197 -2.27 -12.53 -4.95
C THR A 197 -2.61 -14.02 -4.78
N THR A 198 -2.51 -14.56 -3.57
CA THR A 198 -2.66 -15.99 -3.26
C THR A 198 -3.31 -16.21 -1.89
N GLY A 199 -4.20 -15.32 -1.44
CA GLY A 199 -4.87 -15.42 -0.15
C GLY A 199 -4.51 -14.29 0.83
N LEU A 200 -4.44 -14.61 2.13
CA LEU A 200 -4.16 -13.64 3.20
C LEU A 200 -2.88 -12.82 2.96
N PRO A 201 -2.83 -11.57 3.44
CA PRO A 201 -1.71 -10.66 3.20
C PRO A 201 -0.36 -11.23 3.64
N LYS A 202 0.70 -10.94 2.88
CA LYS A 202 2.08 -11.23 3.24
C LYS A 202 2.79 -9.97 3.70
N LEU A 203 3.82 -10.12 4.51
CA LEU A 203 4.60 -9.02 5.03
C LEU A 203 5.77 -8.67 4.10
N ILE A 204 5.80 -7.43 3.66
CA ILE A 204 6.82 -6.85 2.78
C ILE A 204 7.80 -6.07 3.65
N PRO A 205 9.02 -6.58 3.89
CA PRO A 205 9.98 -5.88 4.73
C PRO A 205 10.64 -4.74 3.95
N ARG A 206 10.58 -3.55 4.50
CA ARG A 206 11.27 -2.38 3.97
C ARG A 206 12.33 -1.94 4.96
N THR A 207 13.58 -1.82 4.52
CA THR A 207 14.68 -1.35 5.36
C THR A 207 14.69 0.17 5.47
N HIS A 208 15.41 0.71 6.46
CA HIS A 208 15.58 2.16 6.55
C HIS A 208 16.22 2.73 5.29
N ALA A 209 17.27 2.09 4.76
CA ALA A 209 18.00 2.55 3.59
C ALA A 209 17.15 2.52 2.32
N ASP A 210 16.48 1.39 2.02
CA ASP A 210 15.68 1.26 0.81
C ASP A 210 14.47 2.18 0.82
N TYR A 211 13.80 2.31 1.97
CA TYR A 211 12.59 3.12 2.06
C TYR A 211 12.89 4.61 2.09
N HIS A 212 14.01 5.01 2.72
CA HIS A 212 14.53 6.37 2.59
C HIS A 212 14.80 6.74 1.13
N TYR A 213 15.46 5.85 0.38
CA TYR A 213 15.66 6.07 -1.05
C TYR A 213 14.33 6.21 -1.80
N ASN A 214 13.39 5.30 -1.55
CA ASN A 214 12.09 5.26 -2.22
C ASN A 214 11.37 6.63 -2.15
N PHE A 215 11.12 7.17 -0.95
CA PHE A 215 10.39 8.43 -0.83
C PHE A 215 11.22 9.65 -1.20
N ARG A 216 12.53 9.65 -0.94
CA ARG A 216 13.43 10.76 -1.28
C ARG A 216 13.57 10.93 -2.80
N ALA A 217 13.78 9.84 -3.52
CA ALA A 217 13.88 9.85 -4.97
C ALA A 217 12.54 10.20 -5.62
N SER A 218 11.42 9.67 -5.10
CA SER A 218 10.07 10.03 -5.55
C SER A 218 9.79 11.51 -5.34
N ALA A 219 10.15 12.07 -4.18
CA ALA A 219 9.97 13.50 -3.91
C ALA A 219 10.81 14.39 -4.85
N ALA A 220 12.03 13.95 -5.18
CA ALA A 220 12.87 14.66 -6.14
C ALA A 220 12.27 14.61 -7.55
N LEU A 221 11.80 13.43 -8.01
CA LEU A 221 11.20 13.25 -9.32
C LEU A 221 9.89 14.04 -9.48
N CYS A 222 9.10 14.14 -8.43
CA CYS A 222 7.85 14.93 -8.40
C CYS A 222 8.10 16.42 -8.15
N HIS A 223 9.36 16.86 -8.08
CA HIS A 223 9.77 18.23 -7.79
C HIS A 223 9.10 18.78 -6.53
N VAL A 224 9.00 17.97 -5.47
CA VAL A 224 8.39 18.40 -4.20
C VAL A 224 9.17 19.56 -3.59
N GLN A 225 8.46 20.65 -3.29
CA GLN A 225 8.97 21.89 -2.72
C GLN A 225 8.47 22.06 -1.27
N PRO A 226 9.15 22.88 -0.46
CA PRO A 226 8.71 23.15 0.92
C PRO A 226 7.31 23.76 1.05
N ASP A 227 6.82 24.44 0.02
CA ASP A 227 5.50 25.06 0.01
C ASP A 227 4.40 24.14 -0.53
N ASP A 228 4.75 22.93 -0.95
CA ASP A 228 3.78 21.97 -1.42
C ASP A 228 2.87 21.46 -0.30
N ARG A 229 1.60 21.28 -0.66
CA ARG A 229 0.56 20.72 0.19
C ARG A 229 -0.05 19.49 -0.48
N TYR A 230 0.12 18.36 0.15
CA TYR A 230 -0.33 17.05 -0.35
C TYR A 230 -1.65 16.66 0.29
N LEU A 231 -2.69 16.44 -0.51
CA LEU A 231 -3.96 15.89 -0.03
C LEU A 231 -3.88 14.37 0.09
N ALA A 232 -3.99 13.88 1.31
CA ALA A 232 -3.96 12.45 1.62
C ALA A 232 -5.39 11.86 1.61
N VAL A 233 -5.94 11.61 0.43
CA VAL A 233 -7.26 10.97 0.24
C VAL A 233 -7.17 9.46 0.40
N LEU A 234 -6.14 8.85 -0.17
CA LEU A 234 -5.89 7.41 -0.04
C LEU A 234 -5.35 7.07 1.35
N SER A 235 -5.55 5.84 1.79
CA SER A 235 -5.06 5.40 3.12
C SER A 235 -3.53 5.53 3.24
N MET A 236 -3.07 6.29 4.23
CA MET A 236 -1.64 6.47 4.52
C MET A 236 -0.92 5.15 4.88
N ALA A 237 -1.65 4.10 5.19
CA ALA A 237 -1.09 2.77 5.44
C ALA A 237 -0.66 2.04 4.16
N HIS A 238 -1.07 2.52 2.98
CA HIS A 238 -0.67 1.97 1.69
C HIS A 238 0.62 2.62 1.17
N ASN A 239 1.49 1.85 0.50
CA ASN A 239 2.80 2.33 0.01
C ASN A 239 2.69 3.58 -0.87
N PHE A 240 1.68 3.67 -1.73
CA PHE A 240 1.54 4.77 -2.69
C PHE A 240 1.37 6.12 -1.98
N PRO A 241 0.35 6.35 -1.12
CA PRO A 241 0.22 7.60 -0.38
C PRO A 241 1.23 7.76 0.78
N LEU A 242 1.94 6.69 1.17
CA LEU A 242 2.95 6.76 2.21
C LEU A 242 4.30 7.29 1.69
N ALA A 243 4.75 6.81 0.51
CA ALA A 243 6.14 6.98 0.07
C ALA A 243 6.38 7.22 -1.43
N CYS A 244 5.33 7.56 -2.26
CA CYS A 244 5.49 7.69 -3.71
C CYS A 244 4.99 9.04 -4.33
N PRO A 245 5.45 10.23 -3.92
CA PRO A 245 6.30 10.56 -2.81
C PRO A 245 5.60 10.41 -1.46
N GLY A 246 4.25 10.51 -1.43
CA GLY A 246 3.39 10.34 -0.29
C GLY A 246 3.77 11.25 0.89
N ILE A 247 3.22 10.94 2.06
CA ILE A 247 3.43 11.79 3.25
C ILE A 247 4.90 11.87 3.67
N LEU A 248 5.66 10.76 3.53
CA LEU A 248 7.09 10.77 3.92
C LEU A 248 7.94 11.63 2.97
N GLY A 249 7.66 11.58 1.67
CA GLY A 249 8.32 12.45 0.70
C GLY A 249 8.01 13.93 0.94
N ILE A 250 6.76 14.26 1.29
CA ILE A 250 6.35 15.62 1.64
C ILE A 250 7.05 16.09 2.92
N PHE A 251 7.02 15.30 3.99
CA PHE A 251 7.70 15.67 5.25
C PHE A 251 9.20 15.84 5.06
N SER A 252 9.84 15.03 4.21
CA SER A 252 11.27 15.13 3.95
C SER A 252 11.69 16.46 3.30
N ARG A 253 10.75 17.19 2.69
CA ARG A 253 10.97 18.48 2.03
C ARG A 253 10.40 19.67 2.81
N GLY A 254 9.83 19.46 3.99
CA GLY A 254 9.23 20.53 4.79
C GLY A 254 7.86 20.97 4.29
N GLY A 255 7.21 20.19 3.44
CA GLY A 255 5.85 20.42 2.92
C GLY A 255 4.77 20.08 3.95
N CYS A 256 3.51 20.24 3.57
CA CYS A 256 2.35 20.03 4.44
C CYS A 256 1.47 18.90 3.91
N VAL A 257 1.02 18.01 4.79
CA VAL A 257 0.00 16.99 4.49
C VAL A 257 -1.35 17.52 4.92
N VAL A 258 -2.36 17.39 4.05
CA VAL A 258 -3.75 17.79 4.32
C VAL A 258 -4.61 16.54 4.29
N VAL A 259 -5.37 16.31 5.34
CA VAL A 259 -6.33 15.21 5.46
C VAL A 259 -7.74 15.78 5.31
N PRO A 260 -8.51 15.37 4.28
CA PRO A 260 -9.89 15.83 4.12
C PRO A 260 -10.80 15.23 5.21
N ALA A 261 -11.98 15.80 5.39
CA ALA A 261 -12.94 15.32 6.39
C ALA A 261 -13.41 13.88 6.08
N THR A 262 -13.68 13.60 4.81
CA THR A 262 -13.98 12.27 4.30
C THR A 262 -13.29 12.04 2.94
N VAL A 263 -13.45 10.86 2.36
CA VAL A 263 -12.94 10.54 1.01
C VAL A 263 -13.89 11.01 -0.11
N ALA A 264 -15.02 11.64 0.21
CA ALA A 264 -15.96 12.19 -0.75
C ALA A 264 -15.32 13.30 -1.59
N ALA A 265 -15.73 13.42 -2.84
CA ALA A 265 -15.16 14.42 -3.76
C ALA A 265 -15.37 15.85 -3.24
N GLU A 266 -16.53 16.15 -2.69
CA GLU A 266 -16.89 17.46 -2.12
C GLU A 266 -15.91 17.88 -1.02
N ASP A 267 -15.70 17.01 -0.02
CA ASP A 267 -14.76 17.29 1.07
C ASP A 267 -13.31 17.45 0.58
N ALA A 268 -12.93 16.68 -0.44
CA ALA A 268 -11.62 16.77 -1.06
C ALA A 268 -11.46 18.10 -1.82
N PHE A 269 -12.47 18.53 -2.57
CA PHE A 269 -12.47 19.81 -3.29
C PHE A 269 -12.46 21.00 -2.33
N ASP A 270 -13.23 20.93 -1.25
CA ASP A 270 -13.20 21.92 -0.18
C ASP A 270 -11.80 22.03 0.45
N ALA A 271 -11.17 20.90 0.75
CA ALA A 271 -9.82 20.87 1.29
C ALA A 271 -8.78 21.44 0.30
N ILE A 272 -8.92 21.14 -1.02
CA ILE A 272 -8.06 21.71 -2.06
C ILE A 272 -8.18 23.23 -2.09
N HIS A 273 -9.39 23.74 -2.11
CA HIS A 273 -9.65 25.18 -2.14
C HIS A 273 -9.17 25.88 -0.85
N GLN A 274 -9.62 25.42 0.33
CA GLN A 274 -9.34 26.05 1.62
C GLN A 274 -7.86 26.03 1.98
N HIS A 275 -7.18 24.91 1.68
CA HIS A 275 -5.79 24.74 2.07
C HIS A 275 -4.81 24.91 0.91
N ARG A 276 -5.27 25.33 -0.27
CA ARG A 276 -4.40 25.53 -1.45
C ARG A 276 -3.52 24.33 -1.73
N VAL A 277 -4.13 23.14 -1.78
CA VAL A 277 -3.46 21.87 -2.07
C VAL A 277 -2.78 21.92 -3.44
N THR A 278 -1.56 21.40 -3.53
CA THR A 278 -0.75 21.43 -4.76
C THR A 278 -0.53 20.06 -5.39
N LEU A 279 -0.60 18.99 -4.57
CA LEU A 279 -0.45 17.61 -5.03
C LEU A 279 -1.51 16.71 -4.41
N THR A 280 -1.90 15.68 -5.18
CA THR A 280 -2.68 14.56 -4.63
C THR A 280 -2.37 13.28 -5.40
N ALA A 281 -2.68 12.13 -4.79
CA ALA A 281 -2.60 10.81 -5.41
C ALA A 281 -3.98 10.15 -5.40
N LEU A 282 -4.38 9.59 -6.53
CA LEU A 282 -5.67 8.96 -6.75
C LEU A 282 -5.48 7.55 -7.33
N VAL A 283 -6.47 6.71 -7.15
CA VAL A 283 -6.65 5.51 -7.99
C VAL A 283 -7.55 5.85 -9.18
N PRO A 284 -7.53 5.11 -10.31
CA PRO A 284 -8.33 5.44 -11.49
C PRO A 284 -9.81 5.64 -11.22
N SER A 285 -10.42 4.77 -10.40
CA SER A 285 -11.84 4.89 -10.02
C SER A 285 -12.16 6.21 -9.32
N LEU A 286 -11.27 6.66 -8.43
CA LEU A 286 -11.45 7.92 -7.73
C LEU A 286 -11.20 9.12 -8.66
N ALA A 287 -10.22 9.01 -9.58
CA ALA A 287 -9.96 10.05 -10.57
C ALA A 287 -11.17 10.27 -11.50
N THR A 288 -11.81 9.19 -11.96
CA THR A 288 -13.04 9.26 -12.75
C THR A 288 -14.20 9.88 -11.96
N LEU A 289 -14.40 9.41 -10.72
CA LEU A 289 -15.44 9.97 -9.85
C LEU A 289 -15.25 11.47 -9.63
N TRP A 290 -14.01 11.93 -9.45
CA TRP A 290 -13.70 13.35 -9.29
C TRP A 290 -13.89 14.14 -10.60
N LEU A 291 -13.61 13.55 -11.76
CA LEU A 291 -13.90 14.18 -13.05
C LEU A 291 -15.41 14.42 -13.25
N GLU A 292 -16.23 13.43 -12.87
CA GLU A 292 -17.69 13.55 -12.92
C GLU A 292 -18.21 14.57 -11.89
N ALA A 293 -17.77 14.47 -10.63
CA ALA A 293 -18.17 15.40 -9.58
C ALA A 293 -17.80 16.85 -9.90
N ALA A 294 -16.63 17.09 -10.50
CA ALA A 294 -16.20 18.43 -10.88
C ALA A 294 -17.09 19.10 -11.95
N GLU A 295 -17.88 18.35 -12.71
CA GLU A 295 -18.88 18.92 -13.66
C GLU A 295 -20.02 19.63 -12.92
N TRP A 296 -20.41 19.11 -11.77
CA TRP A 296 -21.53 19.60 -10.97
C TRP A 296 -21.08 20.62 -9.92
N GLU A 297 -19.99 20.33 -9.22
CA GLU A 297 -19.47 21.14 -8.13
C GLU A 297 -18.68 22.36 -8.59
N GLN A 298 -18.12 22.31 -9.82
CA GLN A 298 -17.26 23.36 -10.39
C GLN A 298 -16.20 23.89 -9.40
N PRO A 299 -15.41 23.00 -8.79
CA PRO A 299 -14.47 23.38 -7.73
C PRO A 299 -13.32 24.25 -8.24
N ASP A 300 -12.78 25.12 -7.39
CA ASP A 300 -11.51 25.80 -7.66
C ASP A 300 -10.32 24.86 -7.41
N LEU A 301 -9.83 24.24 -8.47
CA LEU A 301 -8.66 23.36 -8.46
C LEU A 301 -7.37 24.09 -8.91
N SER A 302 -7.37 25.41 -9.02
CA SER A 302 -6.27 26.22 -9.59
C SER A 302 -4.95 26.09 -8.81
N SER A 303 -4.98 25.63 -7.55
CA SER A 303 -3.77 25.39 -6.76
C SER A 303 -3.10 24.06 -7.07
N LEU A 304 -3.83 23.08 -7.65
CA LEU A 304 -3.24 21.78 -8.01
C LEU A 304 -2.21 21.96 -9.12
N ARG A 305 -0.99 21.54 -8.87
CA ARG A 305 0.08 21.49 -9.88
C ARG A 305 0.31 20.08 -10.40
N LEU A 306 0.03 19.04 -9.59
CA LEU A 306 0.30 17.66 -9.91
C LEU A 306 -0.76 16.73 -9.33
N VAL A 307 -1.33 15.89 -10.19
CA VAL A 307 -2.16 14.75 -9.79
C VAL A 307 -1.46 13.47 -10.22
N GLN A 308 -1.21 12.59 -9.25
CA GLN A 308 -0.70 11.26 -9.50
C GLN A 308 -1.87 10.27 -9.59
N VAL A 309 -1.83 9.37 -10.55
CA VAL A 309 -2.80 8.27 -10.64
C VAL A 309 -2.04 6.95 -10.72
N GLY A 310 -2.35 6.05 -9.78
CA GLY A 310 -1.67 4.77 -9.65
C GLY A 310 -2.54 3.68 -9.02
N GLY A 311 -1.95 2.53 -8.75
CA GLY A 311 -2.66 1.36 -8.21
C GLY A 311 -3.34 0.50 -9.28
N ALA A 312 -3.76 1.10 -10.39
CA ALA A 312 -4.24 0.45 -11.61
C ALA A 312 -3.90 1.32 -12.82
N ARG A 313 -4.12 0.79 -14.03
CA ARG A 313 -3.95 1.54 -15.27
C ARG A 313 -5.09 2.57 -15.43
N LEU A 314 -4.74 3.84 -15.61
CA LEU A 314 -5.69 4.87 -15.99
C LEU A 314 -5.99 4.78 -17.50
N GLY A 315 -7.26 4.80 -17.89
CA GLY A 315 -7.67 4.84 -19.30
C GLY A 315 -7.17 6.13 -19.97
N ALA A 316 -6.74 6.03 -21.23
CA ALA A 316 -6.18 7.17 -21.95
C ALA A 316 -7.18 8.33 -22.11
N ASP A 317 -8.49 8.03 -22.23
CA ASP A 317 -9.54 9.05 -22.33
C ASP A 317 -9.71 9.82 -21.02
N ALA A 318 -9.75 9.12 -19.87
CA ALA A 318 -9.80 9.75 -18.56
C ALA A 318 -8.51 10.57 -18.29
N ALA A 319 -7.34 10.07 -18.69
CA ALA A 319 -6.08 10.80 -18.59
C ALA A 319 -6.11 12.11 -19.42
N ARG A 320 -6.61 12.06 -20.65
CA ARG A 320 -6.77 13.27 -21.49
C ARG A 320 -7.76 14.27 -20.90
N GLN A 321 -8.90 13.78 -20.37
CA GLN A 321 -9.88 14.64 -19.71
C GLN A 321 -9.31 15.33 -18.48
N LEU A 322 -8.55 14.59 -17.64
CA LEU A 322 -7.91 15.13 -16.45
C LEU A 322 -6.94 16.28 -16.81
N LEU A 323 -6.06 16.06 -17.78
CA LEU A 323 -5.14 17.11 -18.28
C LEU A 323 -5.88 18.33 -18.83
N ALA A 324 -6.96 18.12 -19.61
CA ALA A 324 -7.68 19.20 -20.28
C ALA A 324 -8.51 20.04 -19.30
N ARG A 325 -9.11 19.40 -18.27
CA ARG A 325 -10.10 20.06 -17.40
C ARG A 325 -9.48 20.67 -16.14
N TRP A 326 -8.46 20.02 -15.54
CA TRP A 326 -7.92 20.48 -14.27
C TRP A 326 -6.72 21.41 -14.43
N GLY A 327 -6.13 21.49 -15.63
CA GLY A 327 -5.03 22.40 -15.93
C GLY A 327 -3.74 22.12 -15.15
N CYS A 328 -3.64 20.97 -14.48
CA CYS A 328 -2.48 20.51 -13.72
C CYS A 328 -1.72 19.43 -14.49
N GLN A 329 -0.51 19.11 -14.03
CA GLN A 329 0.23 17.97 -14.56
C GLN A 329 -0.38 16.67 -14.07
N LEU A 330 -0.41 15.66 -14.95
CA LEU A 330 -0.74 14.28 -14.62
C LEU A 330 0.52 13.44 -14.59
N GLN A 331 0.66 12.59 -13.59
CA GLN A 331 1.72 11.60 -13.53
C GLN A 331 1.09 10.22 -13.31
N GLN A 332 1.21 9.32 -14.28
CA GLN A 332 0.85 7.92 -14.06
C GLN A 332 1.96 7.23 -13.27
N VAL A 333 1.54 6.47 -12.26
CA VAL A 333 2.45 5.75 -11.35
C VAL A 333 2.11 4.27 -11.39
N PHE A 334 3.03 3.46 -11.90
CA PHE A 334 2.95 2.01 -11.84
C PHE A 334 4.03 1.50 -10.92
N GLY A 335 3.63 0.84 -9.86
CA GLY A 335 4.56 0.31 -8.88
C GLY A 335 3.91 -0.66 -7.94
N MET A 336 4.72 -1.18 -7.04
CA MET A 336 4.31 -2.18 -6.05
C MET A 336 5.03 -1.93 -4.73
N ALA A 337 4.40 -2.35 -3.64
CA ALA A 337 5.00 -2.21 -2.31
C ALA A 337 6.29 -3.02 -2.15
N GLU A 338 6.44 -4.06 -2.96
CA GLU A 338 7.63 -4.91 -3.04
C GLU A 338 8.84 -4.21 -3.68
N GLY A 339 8.65 -3.11 -4.40
CA GLY A 339 9.79 -2.40 -5.00
C GLY A 339 9.45 -1.51 -6.15
N LEU A 340 9.81 -1.88 -7.35
CA LEU A 340 9.77 -1.05 -8.57
C LEU A 340 8.67 0.02 -8.56
N LEU A 341 9.09 1.26 -8.83
CA LEU A 341 8.20 2.38 -9.08
C LEU A 341 8.53 2.97 -10.46
N ASN A 342 7.52 3.07 -11.31
CA ASN A 342 7.61 3.76 -12.59
C ASN A 342 6.73 5.00 -12.54
N TYR A 343 7.22 6.06 -13.15
CA TYR A 343 6.53 7.32 -13.25
C TYR A 343 6.61 7.83 -14.69
N THR A 344 5.53 8.34 -15.24
CA THR A 344 5.66 9.27 -16.35
C THR A 344 6.40 10.52 -15.85
N ARG A 345 7.30 11.07 -16.66
CA ARG A 345 8.06 12.27 -16.29
C ARG A 345 7.20 13.51 -16.51
N LEU A 346 7.48 14.56 -15.73
CA LEU A 346 6.73 15.81 -15.81
C LEU A 346 6.93 16.55 -17.15
N ASP A 347 8.02 16.24 -17.85
CA ASP A 347 8.39 16.75 -19.18
C ASP A 347 8.13 15.76 -20.32
N ASP A 348 7.53 14.60 -20.05
CA ASP A 348 7.10 13.67 -21.10
C ASP A 348 6.00 14.30 -21.96
N SER A 349 5.90 13.86 -23.22
CA SER A 349 4.82 14.33 -24.11
C SER A 349 3.44 13.90 -23.57
N PRO A 350 2.36 14.66 -23.86
CA PRO A 350 1.01 14.28 -23.48
C PRO A 350 0.62 12.87 -23.95
N GLU A 351 1.14 12.41 -25.07
CA GLU A 351 0.93 11.05 -25.57
C GLU A 351 1.54 10.01 -24.62
N LEU A 352 2.79 10.17 -24.23
CA LEU A 352 3.45 9.26 -23.28
C LEU A 352 2.75 9.27 -21.91
N ILE A 353 2.40 10.46 -21.41
CA ILE A 353 1.69 10.60 -20.14
C ILE A 353 0.34 9.88 -20.15
N THR A 354 -0.40 9.93 -21.26
CA THR A 354 -1.75 9.38 -21.33
C THR A 354 -1.80 7.90 -21.71
N THR A 355 -0.75 7.36 -22.31
CA THR A 355 -0.77 6.00 -22.87
C THR A 355 0.16 5.01 -22.16
N THR A 356 1.15 5.49 -21.39
CA THR A 356 2.13 4.61 -20.71
C THR A 356 2.08 4.77 -19.19
N GLN A 357 2.74 3.87 -18.48
CA GLN A 357 2.94 3.96 -17.03
C GLN A 357 4.37 4.40 -16.68
N GLY A 358 5.03 5.07 -17.59
CA GLY A 358 6.34 5.71 -17.40
C GLY A 358 7.52 4.75 -17.29
N ARG A 359 8.60 5.26 -16.72
CA ARG A 359 9.91 4.60 -16.62
C ARG A 359 10.30 4.40 -15.16
N PRO A 360 11.21 3.45 -14.86
CA PRO A 360 11.72 3.24 -13.50
C PRO A 360 12.21 4.52 -12.82
N LEU A 361 12.02 4.57 -11.50
CA LEU A 361 12.47 5.65 -10.62
C LEU A 361 14.01 5.71 -10.57
N CYS A 362 14.66 4.55 -10.55
CA CYS A 362 16.09 4.40 -10.35
C CYS A 362 16.77 3.88 -11.63
N ASP A 363 17.93 4.45 -11.97
CA ASP A 363 18.73 3.97 -13.09
C ASP A 363 19.30 2.56 -12.88
N ASP A 364 19.41 2.13 -11.61
CA ASP A 364 19.83 0.78 -11.23
C ASP A 364 18.64 -0.18 -10.99
N ASP A 365 17.42 0.21 -11.37
CA ASP A 365 16.31 -0.73 -11.47
C ASP A 365 16.51 -1.62 -12.70
N GLU A 366 16.68 -2.91 -12.46
CA GLU A 366 16.84 -3.91 -13.50
C GLU A 366 15.48 -4.52 -13.83
N ILE A 367 15.05 -4.35 -15.07
CA ILE A 367 13.81 -4.90 -15.60
C ILE A 367 14.13 -6.03 -16.58
N ARG A 368 13.37 -7.13 -16.48
CA ARG A 368 13.31 -8.19 -17.48
C ARG A 368 11.87 -8.45 -17.83
N VAL A 369 11.57 -8.47 -19.12
CA VAL A 369 10.27 -8.92 -19.64
C VAL A 369 10.50 -10.29 -20.25
N VAL A 370 9.80 -11.31 -19.71
CA VAL A 370 10.06 -12.71 -20.08
C VAL A 370 8.80 -13.42 -20.56
N ASP A 371 8.99 -14.46 -21.39
CA ASP A 371 7.92 -15.36 -21.82
C ASP A 371 7.57 -16.40 -20.73
N GLU A 372 6.67 -17.33 -21.06
CA GLU A 372 6.25 -18.41 -20.16
C GLU A 372 7.38 -19.37 -19.79
N GLN A 373 8.42 -19.46 -20.59
CA GLN A 373 9.62 -20.26 -20.37
C GLN A 373 10.67 -19.52 -19.54
N GLY A 374 10.42 -18.23 -19.22
CA GLY A 374 11.35 -17.36 -18.47
C GLY A 374 12.48 -16.80 -19.33
N LEU A 375 12.39 -16.88 -20.66
CA LEU A 375 13.34 -16.29 -21.59
C LEU A 375 12.97 -14.84 -21.91
N PRO A 376 13.95 -13.95 -22.11
CA PRO A 376 13.68 -12.56 -22.50
C PRO A 376 12.88 -12.51 -23.81
N VAL A 377 11.80 -11.71 -23.81
CA VAL A 377 11.03 -11.46 -25.03
C VAL A 377 11.78 -10.46 -25.95
N ILE A 378 11.42 -10.45 -27.23
CA ILE A 378 11.89 -9.42 -28.17
C ILE A 378 11.36 -8.06 -27.72
N SER A 379 12.20 -7.02 -27.85
CA SER A 379 11.81 -5.63 -27.52
C SER A 379 10.47 -5.25 -28.14
N GLY A 380 9.57 -4.70 -27.33
CA GLY A 380 8.22 -4.33 -27.74
C GLY A 380 7.21 -5.48 -27.71
N GLN A 381 7.59 -6.70 -27.37
CA GLN A 381 6.65 -7.80 -27.09
C GLN A 381 6.25 -7.80 -25.61
N ALA A 382 5.04 -8.29 -25.34
CA ALA A 382 4.53 -8.42 -24.00
C ALA A 382 5.01 -9.70 -23.31
N GLY A 383 5.32 -9.59 -22.01
CA GLY A 383 5.73 -10.73 -21.18
C GLY A 383 5.56 -10.44 -19.70
N GLU A 384 5.92 -11.42 -18.87
CA GLU A 384 5.93 -11.26 -17.40
C GLU A 384 7.05 -10.30 -16.97
N LEU A 385 6.72 -9.37 -16.08
CA LEU A 385 7.66 -8.42 -15.54
C LEU A 385 8.43 -9.01 -14.35
N LEU A 386 9.75 -9.08 -14.48
CA LEU A 386 10.68 -9.40 -13.40
C LEU A 386 11.52 -8.16 -13.07
N VAL A 387 11.70 -7.89 -11.78
CA VAL A 387 12.36 -6.67 -11.31
C VAL A 387 13.38 -6.93 -10.21
N ARG A 388 14.44 -6.12 -10.19
CA ARG A 388 15.45 -6.09 -9.14
C ARG A 388 16.01 -4.67 -9.04
N GLY A 389 16.23 -4.15 -7.84
CA GLY A 389 16.76 -2.80 -7.67
C GLY A 389 17.08 -2.47 -6.22
N PRO A 390 17.56 -1.23 -5.96
CA PRO A 390 18.01 -0.82 -4.63
C PRO A 390 16.89 -0.73 -3.59
N TYR A 391 15.63 -0.72 -4.01
CA TYR A 391 14.46 -0.68 -3.14
C TYR A 391 13.45 -1.79 -3.47
N THR A 392 13.85 -2.83 -4.21
CA THR A 392 13.06 -4.04 -4.45
C THR A 392 13.43 -5.09 -3.40
N ILE A 393 12.44 -5.63 -2.68
CA ILE A 393 12.66 -6.66 -1.66
C ILE A 393 13.25 -7.93 -2.27
N ARG A 394 13.88 -8.74 -1.42
CA ARG A 394 14.47 -10.03 -1.82
C ARG A 394 13.74 -11.22 -1.19
N GLY A 395 12.63 -10.96 -0.53
CA GLY A 395 11.77 -11.97 0.07
C GLY A 395 10.66 -11.34 0.91
N TYR A 396 9.53 -12.02 1.00
CA TYR A 396 8.49 -11.71 1.97
C TYR A 396 8.90 -12.23 3.33
N TYR A 397 8.65 -11.44 4.36
CA TYR A 397 9.00 -11.79 5.73
C TYR A 397 8.24 -13.04 6.17
N ARG A 398 8.97 -14.06 6.65
CA ARG A 398 8.44 -15.33 7.15
C ARG A 398 7.55 -16.11 6.17
N ALA A 399 7.82 -16.02 4.87
CA ALA A 399 7.08 -16.72 3.83
C ALA A 399 7.99 -17.57 2.90
N PRO A 400 8.78 -18.53 3.43
CA PRO A 400 9.82 -19.24 2.65
C PRO A 400 9.24 -20.03 1.48
N GLU A 401 8.09 -20.68 1.64
CA GLU A 401 7.43 -21.42 0.57
C GLU A 401 7.00 -20.50 -0.59
N HIS A 402 6.48 -19.32 -0.24
CA HIS A 402 6.08 -18.34 -1.23
C HIS A 402 7.31 -17.74 -1.92
N ASN A 403 8.37 -17.44 -1.17
CA ASN A 403 9.60 -16.83 -1.69
C ASN A 403 10.25 -17.69 -2.78
N ARG A 404 10.22 -19.03 -2.66
CA ARG A 404 10.76 -19.93 -3.71
C ARG A 404 10.08 -19.75 -5.07
N ARG A 405 8.83 -19.28 -5.10
CA ARG A 405 8.05 -19.06 -6.33
C ARG A 405 8.03 -17.61 -6.78
N ALA A 406 8.08 -16.69 -5.82
CA ALA A 406 7.99 -15.25 -6.07
C ALA A 406 9.30 -14.63 -6.58
N PHE A 407 10.43 -15.33 -6.39
CA PHE A 407 11.74 -14.83 -6.82
C PHE A 407 12.40 -15.78 -7.82
N ALA A 408 12.85 -15.21 -8.94
CA ALA A 408 13.60 -15.91 -9.96
C ALA A 408 15.12 -15.90 -9.64
N ALA A 409 15.89 -16.64 -10.44
CA ALA A 409 17.35 -16.66 -10.34
C ALA A 409 17.95 -15.25 -10.37
N GLY A 410 18.99 -15.02 -9.55
CA GLY A 410 19.59 -13.70 -9.36
C GLY A 410 18.81 -12.76 -8.46
N GLY A 411 17.74 -13.25 -7.82
CA GLY A 411 16.91 -12.47 -6.88
C GLY A 411 15.98 -11.47 -7.56
N PHE A 412 15.57 -11.74 -8.79
CA PHE A 412 14.52 -10.97 -9.46
C PHE A 412 13.16 -11.31 -8.88
N TYR A 413 12.42 -10.31 -8.47
CA TYR A 413 11.03 -10.45 -8.03
C TYR A 413 10.11 -10.61 -9.25
N ARG A 414 9.23 -11.59 -9.21
CA ARG A 414 8.16 -11.81 -10.20
C ARG A 414 6.95 -10.99 -9.80
N SER A 415 6.71 -9.89 -10.49
CA SER A 415 5.59 -9.00 -10.14
C SER A 415 4.22 -9.64 -10.38
N GLY A 416 4.15 -10.58 -11.33
CA GLY A 416 2.89 -11.14 -11.81
C GLY A 416 2.15 -10.19 -12.75
N ASP A 417 2.77 -9.09 -13.15
CA ASP A 417 2.23 -8.18 -14.15
C ASP A 417 2.74 -8.55 -15.54
N ARG A 418 1.86 -8.42 -16.53
CA ARG A 418 2.19 -8.53 -17.95
C ARG A 418 2.40 -7.14 -18.51
N VAL A 419 3.58 -6.90 -19.02
CA VAL A 419 3.97 -5.57 -19.53
C VAL A 419 4.62 -5.66 -20.91
N ARG A 420 4.62 -4.54 -21.60
CA ARG A 420 5.43 -4.28 -22.80
C ARG A 420 6.38 -3.14 -22.51
N GLN A 421 7.68 -3.34 -22.77
CA GLN A 421 8.66 -2.27 -22.65
C GLN A 421 8.84 -1.59 -24.01
N LEU A 422 8.66 -0.26 -24.04
CA LEU A 422 8.85 0.56 -25.23
C LEU A 422 10.34 0.91 -25.42
N PRO A 423 10.75 1.33 -26.63
CA PRO A 423 12.16 1.66 -26.92
C PRO A 423 12.76 2.76 -26.02
N GLY A 424 11.96 3.68 -25.51
CA GLY A 424 12.38 4.73 -24.57
C GLY A 424 12.50 4.26 -23.11
N GLY A 425 12.19 2.97 -22.84
CA GLY A 425 12.21 2.39 -21.50
C GLY A 425 10.88 2.48 -20.75
N GLU A 426 9.88 3.13 -21.33
CA GLU A 426 8.54 3.22 -20.75
C GLU A 426 7.87 1.84 -20.71
N LEU A 427 7.09 1.60 -19.65
CA LEU A 427 6.28 0.39 -19.51
C LEU A 427 4.82 0.68 -19.89
N LEU A 428 4.25 -0.27 -20.62
CA LEU A 428 2.83 -0.35 -20.90
C LEU A 428 2.30 -1.60 -20.19
N VAL A 429 1.50 -1.40 -19.16
CA VAL A 429 0.87 -2.48 -18.41
C VAL A 429 -0.31 -3.01 -19.20
N GLU A 430 -0.30 -4.32 -19.54
CA GLU A 430 -1.37 -4.98 -20.29
C GLU A 430 -2.34 -5.75 -19.39
N GLY A 431 -1.93 -6.09 -18.17
CA GLY A 431 -2.76 -6.84 -17.22
C GLY A 431 -1.92 -7.66 -16.25
N ARG A 432 -2.53 -8.69 -15.66
CA ARG A 432 -1.87 -9.60 -14.73
C ARG A 432 -1.74 -11.01 -15.32
N THR A 433 -0.68 -11.70 -14.91
CA THR A 433 -0.44 -13.11 -15.30
C THR A 433 -1.18 -14.09 -14.39
N ARG A 434 -1.74 -13.63 -13.27
CA ARG A 434 -2.48 -14.43 -12.29
C ARG A 434 -3.88 -13.86 -12.07
N ASP A 435 -4.77 -14.69 -11.55
CA ASP A 435 -6.15 -14.36 -11.18
C ASP A 435 -6.22 -13.40 -9.97
N THR A 436 -5.71 -12.20 -10.15
CA THR A 436 -5.75 -11.13 -9.16
C THR A 436 -6.64 -10.03 -9.69
N ILE A 437 -7.60 -9.61 -8.89
CA ILE A 437 -8.58 -8.58 -9.22
C ILE A 437 -8.12 -7.29 -8.58
N ASN A 438 -7.98 -6.23 -9.37
CA ASN A 438 -7.64 -4.92 -8.86
C ASN A 438 -8.92 -4.13 -8.61
N ARG A 439 -9.34 -4.09 -7.35
CA ARG A 439 -10.55 -3.38 -6.95
C ARG A 439 -10.21 -2.10 -6.19
N HIS A 440 -10.48 -0.95 -6.81
CA HIS A 440 -10.22 0.39 -6.22
C HIS A 440 -8.78 0.57 -5.72
N GLY A 441 -7.81 -0.01 -6.44
CA GLY A 441 -6.40 0.04 -6.07
C GLY A 441 -5.93 -1.07 -5.13
N GLU A 442 -6.85 -1.85 -4.57
CA GLU A 442 -6.54 -3.02 -3.75
C GLU A 442 -6.45 -4.28 -4.60
N SER A 443 -5.41 -5.05 -4.40
CA SER A 443 -5.18 -6.33 -5.07
C SER A 443 -5.89 -7.44 -4.32
N VAL A 444 -6.92 -8.03 -4.93
CA VAL A 444 -7.73 -9.10 -4.35
C VAL A 444 -7.46 -10.40 -5.06
N ALA A 445 -7.06 -11.44 -4.31
CA ALA A 445 -6.86 -12.76 -4.89
C ALA A 445 -8.20 -13.47 -5.07
N ALA A 446 -8.49 -13.93 -6.30
CA ALA A 446 -9.67 -14.72 -6.58
C ALA A 446 -9.74 -15.98 -5.71
N ASP A 447 -8.60 -16.66 -5.53
CA ASP A 447 -8.51 -17.90 -4.75
C ASP A 447 -8.91 -17.71 -3.27
N GLU A 448 -8.60 -16.53 -2.66
CA GLU A 448 -8.98 -16.22 -1.27
C GLU A 448 -10.50 -16.14 -1.12
N ILE A 449 -11.15 -15.46 -2.08
CA ILE A 449 -12.61 -15.32 -2.06
C ILE A 449 -13.26 -16.68 -2.33
N GLU A 450 -12.74 -17.44 -3.29
CA GLU A 450 -13.21 -18.80 -3.59
C GLU A 450 -13.12 -19.69 -2.35
N GLU A 451 -12.01 -19.65 -1.61
CA GLU A 451 -11.85 -20.42 -0.37
C GLU A 451 -12.89 -20.03 0.68
N CYS A 452 -13.12 -18.73 0.88
CA CYS A 452 -14.14 -18.27 1.81
C CYS A 452 -15.54 -18.72 1.41
N LEU A 453 -15.88 -18.60 0.11
CA LEU A 453 -17.20 -18.92 -0.39
C LEU A 453 -17.47 -20.44 -0.45
N ARG A 454 -16.46 -21.30 -0.60
CA ARG A 454 -16.61 -22.76 -0.48
C ARG A 454 -17.11 -23.22 0.88
N ALA A 455 -16.88 -22.42 1.92
CA ALA A 455 -17.40 -22.69 3.26
C ALA A 455 -18.90 -22.36 3.42
N HIS A 456 -19.52 -21.70 2.45
CA HIS A 456 -20.95 -21.37 2.50
C HIS A 456 -21.83 -22.63 2.31
N PRO A 457 -22.84 -22.89 3.20
CA PRO A 457 -23.64 -24.14 3.16
C PRO A 457 -24.35 -24.41 1.84
N LEU A 458 -24.70 -23.37 1.08
CA LEU A 458 -25.41 -23.50 -0.19
C LEU A 458 -24.47 -23.59 -1.40
N VAL A 459 -23.16 -23.37 -1.21
CA VAL A 459 -22.17 -23.42 -2.30
C VAL A 459 -21.64 -24.85 -2.45
N ARG A 460 -21.83 -25.43 -3.63
CA ARG A 460 -21.23 -26.71 -4.01
C ARG A 460 -19.84 -26.53 -4.57
N ASP A 461 -19.67 -25.52 -5.43
CA ASP A 461 -18.37 -25.12 -6.00
C ASP A 461 -18.43 -23.66 -6.46
N VAL A 462 -17.29 -22.98 -6.50
CA VAL A 462 -17.20 -21.57 -6.83
C VAL A 462 -15.92 -21.27 -7.56
N THR A 463 -16.01 -20.36 -8.52
CA THR A 463 -14.85 -19.69 -9.10
C THR A 463 -15.11 -18.19 -9.19
N VAL A 464 -14.05 -17.41 -9.05
CA VAL A 464 -14.12 -15.96 -9.07
C VAL A 464 -13.36 -15.44 -10.30
N LEU A 465 -14.01 -14.54 -11.02
CA LEU A 465 -13.47 -13.90 -12.21
C LEU A 465 -13.31 -12.41 -11.98
N ALA A 466 -12.26 -11.82 -12.58
CA ALA A 466 -12.20 -10.39 -12.80
C ALA A 466 -13.14 -10.04 -13.95
N GLU A 467 -14.14 -9.18 -13.71
CA GLU A 467 -14.99 -8.60 -14.74
C GLU A 467 -14.53 -7.19 -15.01
N THR A 468 -14.11 -6.89 -16.23
CA THR A 468 -13.74 -5.53 -16.60
C THR A 468 -15.01 -4.71 -16.85
N LEU A 469 -15.24 -3.71 -16.02
CA LEU A 469 -16.31 -2.74 -16.19
C LEU A 469 -15.88 -1.61 -17.16
N ALA A 470 -16.79 -0.67 -17.43
CA ALA A 470 -16.45 0.55 -18.14
C ALA A 470 -15.22 1.22 -17.47
N GLU A 471 -14.33 1.82 -18.29
CA GLU A 471 -13.12 2.54 -17.84
C GLU A 471 -12.01 1.67 -17.18
N GLN A 472 -11.94 0.37 -17.52
CA GLN A 472 -10.92 -0.56 -17.03
C GLN A 472 -10.93 -0.81 -15.51
N GLN A 473 -12.04 -0.51 -14.85
CA GLN A 473 -12.26 -0.96 -13.47
C GLN A 473 -12.55 -2.45 -13.46
N GLU A 474 -12.01 -3.14 -12.44
CA GLU A 474 -12.29 -4.57 -12.25
C GLU A 474 -13.29 -4.78 -11.11
N ALA A 475 -14.30 -5.59 -11.38
CA ALA A 475 -15.28 -6.07 -10.41
C ALA A 475 -15.03 -7.54 -10.07
N ILE A 476 -15.41 -7.93 -8.87
CA ILE A 476 -15.33 -9.29 -8.39
C ILE A 476 -16.62 -10.02 -8.78
N HIS A 477 -16.52 -10.94 -9.74
CA HIS A 477 -17.65 -11.73 -10.21
C HIS A 477 -17.55 -13.17 -9.68
N ALA A 478 -18.39 -13.53 -8.72
CA ALA A 478 -18.50 -14.90 -8.23
C ALA A 478 -19.42 -15.72 -9.15
N VAL A 479 -18.90 -16.81 -9.68
CA VAL A 479 -19.65 -17.80 -10.47
C VAL A 479 -19.76 -19.07 -9.65
N VAL A 480 -20.98 -19.50 -9.34
CA VAL A 480 -21.24 -20.51 -8.32
C VAL A 480 -22.11 -21.64 -8.85
N ILE A 481 -21.74 -22.86 -8.50
CA ILE A 481 -22.63 -24.03 -8.54
C ILE A 481 -23.24 -24.15 -7.14
N ALA A 482 -24.53 -23.93 -7.01
CA ALA A 482 -25.21 -23.94 -5.73
C ALA A 482 -26.12 -25.18 -5.55
N HIS A 483 -26.29 -25.61 -4.29
CA HIS A 483 -27.25 -26.68 -3.95
C HIS A 483 -28.69 -26.18 -3.96
N SER A 484 -28.89 -24.87 -3.76
CA SER A 484 -30.18 -24.18 -3.74
C SER A 484 -30.00 -22.74 -4.21
N PRO A 485 -31.08 -22.04 -4.59
CA PRO A 485 -30.98 -20.62 -4.96
C PRO A 485 -30.21 -19.82 -3.91
N LEU A 486 -29.29 -18.99 -4.37
CA LEU A 486 -28.41 -18.15 -3.56
C LEU A 486 -28.40 -16.75 -4.17
N THR A 487 -28.55 -15.74 -3.35
CA THR A 487 -28.51 -14.33 -3.75
C THR A 487 -27.15 -13.69 -3.41
N LEU A 488 -26.83 -12.61 -4.11
CA LEU A 488 -25.63 -11.83 -3.82
C LEU A 488 -25.65 -11.24 -2.38
N ALA A 489 -26.83 -10.86 -1.88
CA ALA A 489 -27.01 -10.35 -0.52
C ALA A 489 -26.68 -11.42 0.54
N GLU A 490 -27.17 -12.65 0.36
CA GLU A 490 -26.88 -13.77 1.27
C GLU A 490 -25.39 -14.12 1.26
N MET A 491 -24.77 -14.13 0.07
CA MET A 491 -23.33 -14.36 -0.08
C MET A 491 -22.50 -13.29 0.64
N ARG A 492 -22.84 -12.00 0.48
CA ARG A 492 -22.17 -10.90 1.17
C ARG A 492 -22.38 -10.97 2.68
N SER A 493 -23.59 -11.29 3.13
CA SER A 493 -23.89 -11.47 4.55
C SER A 493 -23.07 -12.61 5.18
N PHE A 494 -22.84 -13.69 4.43
CA PHE A 494 -21.98 -14.78 4.86
C PHE A 494 -20.51 -14.31 4.99
N LEU A 495 -19.98 -13.58 4.00
CA LEU A 495 -18.60 -13.04 4.06
C LEU A 495 -18.45 -12.04 5.21
N GLU A 496 -19.48 -11.26 5.50
CA GLU A 496 -19.52 -10.37 6.67
C GLU A 496 -19.42 -11.17 7.98
N GLN A 497 -20.19 -12.26 8.12
CA GLN A 497 -20.11 -13.17 9.27
C GLN A 497 -18.73 -13.83 9.39
N GLN A 498 -18.06 -14.10 8.26
CA GLN A 498 -16.69 -14.60 8.22
C GLN A 498 -15.65 -13.50 8.48
N GLN A 499 -16.08 -12.27 8.74
CA GLN A 499 -15.21 -11.11 8.98
C GLN A 499 -14.20 -10.85 7.86
N VAL A 500 -14.62 -11.06 6.62
CA VAL A 500 -13.86 -10.72 5.41
C VAL A 500 -14.03 -9.24 5.11
N ALA A 501 -12.93 -8.56 4.74
CA ALA A 501 -12.94 -7.14 4.41
C ALA A 501 -13.92 -6.82 3.27
N PRO A 502 -14.74 -5.76 3.35
CA PRO A 502 -15.79 -5.45 2.37
C PRO A 502 -15.28 -5.26 0.94
N PHE A 503 -14.05 -4.76 0.76
CA PHE A 503 -13.47 -4.58 -0.58
C PHE A 503 -13.18 -5.91 -1.30
N LYS A 504 -13.27 -7.05 -0.60
CA LYS A 504 -13.12 -8.40 -1.16
C LYS A 504 -14.46 -9.06 -1.49
N TRP A 505 -15.58 -8.41 -1.21
CA TRP A 505 -16.89 -9.01 -1.45
C TRP A 505 -17.25 -8.95 -2.94
N PRO A 506 -17.89 -10.02 -3.48
CA PRO A 506 -18.35 -10.02 -4.85
C PRO A 506 -19.28 -8.86 -5.19
N ASP A 507 -19.08 -8.28 -6.37
CA ASP A 507 -19.96 -7.27 -6.95
C ASP A 507 -21.09 -7.92 -7.70
N ARG A 508 -20.85 -9.11 -8.25
CA ARG A 508 -21.77 -9.88 -9.08
C ARG A 508 -21.78 -11.35 -8.70
N LEU A 509 -22.93 -11.96 -8.82
CA LEU A 509 -23.15 -13.39 -8.65
C LEU A 509 -23.85 -13.96 -9.90
N THR A 510 -23.30 -15.03 -10.45
CA THR A 510 -23.97 -15.85 -11.45
C THR A 510 -24.02 -17.30 -10.99
N LEU A 511 -25.21 -17.90 -11.02
CA LEU A 511 -25.39 -19.32 -10.76
C LEU A 511 -25.29 -20.10 -12.08
N VAL A 512 -24.54 -21.20 -12.05
CA VAL A 512 -24.35 -22.10 -13.20
C VAL A 512 -24.51 -23.56 -12.78
N ASP A 513 -24.89 -24.43 -13.73
CA ASP A 513 -25.04 -25.86 -13.46
C ASP A 513 -23.68 -26.59 -13.47
N ALA A 514 -22.73 -26.11 -14.29
CA ALA A 514 -21.40 -26.71 -14.43
C ALA A 514 -20.37 -25.69 -14.94
N PHE A 515 -19.11 -25.88 -14.53
CA PHE A 515 -17.98 -25.15 -15.08
C PHE A 515 -17.42 -25.81 -16.34
N PRO A 516 -16.97 -25.03 -17.34
CA PRO A 516 -16.14 -25.56 -18.40
C PRO A 516 -14.78 -26.01 -17.83
N LEU A 517 -14.33 -27.21 -18.20
CA LEU A 517 -13.07 -27.75 -17.72
C LEU A 517 -12.02 -27.74 -18.83
N THR A 518 -10.77 -27.62 -18.42
CA THR A 518 -9.60 -27.88 -19.28
C THR A 518 -9.42 -29.38 -19.48
N PRO A 519 -8.63 -29.86 -20.48
CA PRO A 519 -8.37 -31.28 -20.68
C PRO A 519 -7.79 -32.00 -19.45
N ILE A 520 -7.19 -31.27 -18.50
CA ILE A 520 -6.63 -31.81 -17.26
C ILE A 520 -7.58 -31.65 -16.05
N GLY A 521 -8.86 -31.32 -16.29
CA GLY A 521 -9.89 -31.26 -15.25
C GLY A 521 -9.93 -30.01 -14.40
N LYS A 522 -9.16 -28.94 -14.74
CA LYS A 522 -9.24 -27.66 -14.05
C LYS A 522 -10.33 -26.76 -14.66
N ILE A 523 -10.90 -25.85 -13.86
CA ILE A 523 -11.87 -24.87 -14.36
C ILE A 523 -11.20 -24.00 -15.43
N ASN A 524 -11.82 -23.92 -16.61
CA ASN A 524 -11.38 -23.04 -17.68
C ASN A 524 -12.04 -21.67 -17.53
N LYS A 525 -11.40 -20.79 -16.73
CA LYS A 525 -11.90 -19.44 -16.44
C LYS A 525 -12.09 -18.59 -17.71
N GLN A 526 -11.22 -18.74 -18.72
CA GLN A 526 -11.35 -18.01 -19.98
C GLN A 526 -12.62 -18.42 -20.76
N ALA A 527 -12.85 -19.74 -20.89
CA ALA A 527 -14.06 -20.22 -21.53
C ALA A 527 -15.33 -19.86 -20.74
N LEU A 528 -15.22 -19.81 -19.41
CA LEU A 528 -16.32 -19.38 -18.53
C LEU A 528 -16.60 -17.89 -18.72
N ALA A 529 -15.57 -17.04 -18.68
CA ALA A 529 -15.71 -15.61 -18.93
C ALA A 529 -16.34 -15.30 -20.30
N ALA A 530 -15.89 -15.99 -21.35
CA ALA A 530 -16.46 -15.86 -22.70
C ALA A 530 -17.95 -16.25 -22.78
N ARG A 531 -18.40 -17.21 -21.97
CA ARG A 531 -19.83 -17.62 -21.90
C ARG A 531 -20.69 -16.59 -21.16
N LEU A 532 -20.11 -15.86 -20.23
CA LEU A 532 -20.81 -14.87 -19.39
C LEU A 532 -20.78 -13.47 -19.99
N ALA A 533 -19.88 -13.20 -20.91
CA ALA A 533 -19.75 -11.94 -21.65
C ALA A 533 -20.74 -11.86 -22.82
N VAL A 534 -22.06 -12.02 -22.55
CA VAL A 534 -23.14 -11.87 -23.56
C VAL A 534 -23.79 -10.50 -23.42
#